data_4e898c8097b8390cca864a878ff409ba
#
_entry.id   4e898c8097b8390cca864a878ff409ba
#
_cell.length_a   1.000
_cell.length_b   1.000
_cell.length_c   1.000
_cell.angle_alpha   90.00
_cell.angle_beta   90.00
_cell.angle_gamma   90.00
#
_symmetry.space_group_name_H-M   'P 1'
#
loop_
_entity.id
_entity.type
_entity.pdbx_description
1 polymer ?
#
loop_
_entity_poly.entity_id
_entity_poly.type
_entity_poly.pdbx_seq_one_letter_code
_entity_poly.pdbx_strand_id
1 'polypeptide(L)'
;MRIAKGLRLAVALGLLATGAAACGGGSGSGGGGGKVELTLLSHYSDGPSKEGLDKMIQEWNKENPKIQVKSQVVKFDDLLTTMTVRQTGGRGADIVSAYGLWGGQLMKANVVAKVPDDIATKIKAEYSPAALGAVTTGGTLLGYPTELNTYVLFYNKKILAAAGITKPPSTWAELADAAKKTVKRDANGNIQVEGLSLIQDGDNKSVHPFLSLLDSAGGKFLAPDGTAQFDDAAGKAALKFEADLAAAKATNPSIMPTKQFRSGGVAMAIQAGWWIGSLKSQMKDKYSDVGVAAIPGPTPGSKGSLAYGFFMGVNQRSKHADDAWKFLTWMNEHKTPDGKVTETGKWLADQGLIPPRTADQEEYKKSLSDPNLAPIYDAATYAMAEPNQPGAYEAKTALHNAIMGVLADGKNPDDALAQAAKAVKPQ
;
A
#
# COMPACT_ATOMS: atom_id res chain seq x y z
N MET A 1 14.63 3.32 -61.35
CA MET A 1 15.89 3.72 -62.06
C MET A 1 16.97 3.89 -60.99
N ARG A 2 17.97 2.99 -61.00
CA ARG A 2 19.38 3.16 -60.53
C ARG A 2 19.58 3.57 -59.04
N ILE A 3 20.50 3.03 -58.25
CA ILE A 3 21.53 1.94 -58.31
C ILE A 3 22.08 1.83 -56.88
N ALA A 4 22.41 0.62 -56.46
CA ALA A 4 23.10 0.22 -55.24
C ALA A 4 24.53 0.76 -55.13
N LYS A 5 25.02 0.79 -53.86
CA LYS A 5 26.45 0.56 -53.46
C LYS A 5 26.40 0.45 -51.92
N GLY A 6 26.63 -0.63 -51.22
CA GLY A 6 27.64 -1.61 -51.27
C GLY A 6 28.91 -1.11 -50.56
N LEU A 7 29.05 -1.31 -49.20
CA LEU A 7 30.34 -1.20 -48.53
C LEU A 7 30.51 -2.38 -47.57
N ARG A 8 31.34 -3.31 -47.99
CA ARG A 8 31.88 -4.40 -47.17
C ARG A 8 33.02 -3.82 -46.33
N LEU A 9 33.06 -4.09 -45.05
CA LEU A 9 34.29 -3.89 -44.27
C LEU A 9 34.68 -5.20 -43.59
N ALA A 10 35.94 -5.54 -43.81
CA ALA A 10 36.59 -6.80 -43.54
C ALA A 10 36.90 -7.02 -42.06
N VAL A 11 36.83 -8.28 -41.66
CA VAL A 11 37.31 -8.87 -40.40
C VAL A 11 38.83 -8.83 -40.39
N ALA A 12 39.42 -8.37 -39.29
CA ALA A 12 40.83 -8.64 -38.97
C ALA A 12 40.85 -9.40 -37.63
N LEU A 13 41.11 -10.71 -37.72
CA LEU A 13 41.57 -11.55 -36.63
C LEU A 13 43.00 -11.14 -36.23
N GLY A 14 43.20 -10.87 -34.96
CA GLY A 14 44.51 -10.79 -34.31
C GLY A 14 44.60 -11.80 -33.17
N LEU A 15 45.14 -12.99 -33.46
CA LEU A 15 45.63 -13.93 -32.45
C LEU A 15 46.95 -13.41 -31.87
N LEU A 16 47.00 -13.32 -30.53
CA LEU A 16 48.28 -13.37 -29.79
C LEU A 16 48.12 -14.26 -28.58
N ALA A 17 48.69 -15.45 -28.68
CA ALA A 17 48.93 -16.39 -27.59
C ALA A 17 50.31 -16.10 -26.98
N THR A 18 50.42 -16.13 -25.67
CA THR A 18 51.59 -16.49 -24.81
C THR A 18 51.16 -16.12 -23.39
N GLY A 19 51.38 -16.85 -22.34
CA GLY A 19 52.13 -18.05 -22.04
C GLY A 19 51.75 -18.46 -20.62
N ALA A 20 51.72 -19.75 -20.39
CA ALA A 20 51.49 -20.37 -19.10
C ALA A 20 52.67 -20.17 -18.16
N ALA A 21 52.39 -19.85 -16.90
CA ALA A 21 53.27 -20.13 -15.77
C ALA A 21 52.45 -20.69 -14.62
N ALA A 22 52.58 -22.00 -14.42
CA ALA A 22 52.05 -22.71 -13.24
C ALA A 22 53.09 -22.58 -12.11
N CYS A 23 52.58 -22.24 -10.91
CA CYS A 23 53.12 -22.60 -9.58
C CYS A 23 51.95 -22.38 -8.61
N GLY A 24 51.33 -23.32 -8.01
CA GLY A 24 51.88 -24.24 -7.05
C GLY A 24 51.39 -23.81 -5.66
N GLY A 25 50.36 -24.48 -5.09
CA GLY A 25 50.21 -24.80 -3.67
C GLY A 25 49.73 -23.70 -2.71
N GLY A 26 48.58 -23.92 -2.11
CA GLY A 26 48.17 -23.16 -0.92
C GLY A 26 46.67 -23.22 -0.68
N SER A 27 46.16 -24.33 -0.11
CA SER A 27 44.88 -24.37 0.55
C SER A 27 44.95 -23.45 1.77
N GLY A 28 44.42 -22.24 1.59
CA GLY A 28 44.15 -21.30 2.68
C GLY A 28 42.70 -20.88 2.57
N SER A 29 41.85 -21.46 3.39
CA SER A 29 40.54 -20.92 3.71
C SER A 29 40.71 -19.61 4.45
N GLY A 30 41.04 -18.57 3.69
CA GLY A 30 41.06 -17.19 4.15
C GLY A 30 39.72 -16.55 3.87
N GLY A 31 38.88 -16.42 4.88
CA GLY A 31 37.70 -15.56 4.86
C GLY A 31 38.15 -14.14 4.53
N GLY A 32 38.16 -13.81 3.21
CA GLY A 32 38.38 -12.47 2.71
C GLY A 32 37.16 -11.62 3.10
N GLY A 33 37.31 -10.78 4.10
CA GLY A 33 36.32 -9.78 4.53
C GLY A 33 36.08 -8.71 3.45
N GLY A 34 35.54 -9.10 2.30
CA GLY A 34 35.09 -8.21 1.26
C GLY A 34 33.87 -7.43 1.73
N LYS A 35 33.78 -6.17 1.31
CA LYS A 35 32.64 -5.32 1.56
C LYS A 35 31.42 -5.91 0.84
N VAL A 36 30.33 -6.19 1.59
CA VAL A 36 29.03 -6.60 1.05
C VAL A 36 28.24 -5.35 0.70
N GLU A 37 27.64 -5.34 -0.48
CA GLU A 37 26.71 -4.29 -0.90
C GLU A 37 25.33 -4.92 -1.14
N LEU A 38 24.37 -4.56 -0.29
CA LEU A 38 22.96 -4.99 -0.38
C LEU A 38 22.18 -3.95 -1.19
N THR A 39 21.29 -4.43 -2.02
CA THR A 39 20.34 -3.59 -2.76
C THR A 39 18.94 -3.70 -2.12
N LEU A 40 18.30 -2.57 -1.81
CA LEU A 40 16.93 -2.48 -1.32
C LEU A 40 16.07 -1.83 -2.39
N LEU A 41 15.09 -2.57 -2.93
CA LEU A 41 14.13 -2.06 -3.91
C LEU A 41 12.85 -1.64 -3.21
N SER A 42 12.45 -0.38 -3.38
CA SER A 42 11.26 0.18 -2.73
C SER A 42 10.49 1.15 -3.63
N HIS A 43 9.30 1.55 -3.19
CA HIS A 43 8.48 2.59 -3.82
C HIS A 43 8.62 3.96 -3.16
N TYR A 44 9.41 4.10 -2.11
CA TYR A 44 9.60 5.36 -1.38
C TYR A 44 10.42 6.34 -2.22
N SER A 45 9.73 7.13 -3.07
CA SER A 45 10.36 7.95 -4.11
C SER A 45 10.70 9.37 -3.67
N ASP A 46 9.97 9.91 -2.70
CA ASP A 46 10.11 11.32 -2.28
C ASP A 46 9.55 11.56 -0.87
N GLY A 47 9.68 12.81 -0.41
CA GLY A 47 9.15 13.30 0.86
C GLY A 47 9.58 12.53 2.10
N PRO A 48 8.80 12.62 3.20
CA PRO A 48 9.17 12.02 4.49
C PRO A 48 9.41 10.51 4.43
N SER A 49 8.75 9.81 3.51
CA SER A 49 8.92 8.36 3.32
C SER A 49 10.34 8.02 2.88
N LYS A 50 10.83 8.72 1.84
CA LYS A 50 12.20 8.57 1.34
C LYS A 50 13.23 9.05 2.33
N GLU A 51 13.03 10.25 2.89
CA GLU A 51 13.97 10.90 3.80
C GLU A 51 14.24 10.04 5.04
N GLY A 52 13.20 9.45 5.63
CA GLY A 52 13.34 8.59 6.79
C GLY A 52 14.03 7.26 6.47
N LEU A 53 13.70 6.63 5.35
CA LEU A 53 14.39 5.40 4.92
C LEU A 53 15.87 5.68 4.61
N ASP A 54 16.17 6.76 3.89
CA ASP A 54 17.55 7.13 3.58
C ASP A 54 18.36 7.43 4.83
N LYS A 55 17.77 8.10 5.85
CA LYS A 55 18.41 8.34 7.14
C LYS A 55 18.78 7.03 7.82
N MET A 56 17.86 6.07 7.94
CA MET A 56 18.13 4.76 8.54
C MET A 56 19.22 4.00 7.78
N ILE A 57 19.19 4.03 6.44
CA ILE A 57 20.24 3.41 5.62
C ILE A 57 21.61 4.07 5.87
N GLN A 58 21.67 5.39 5.96
CA GLN A 58 22.92 6.12 6.24
C GLN A 58 23.47 5.77 7.62
N GLU A 59 22.62 5.67 8.63
CA GLU A 59 22.99 5.30 9.99
C GLU A 59 23.53 3.86 10.06
N TRP A 60 22.80 2.90 9.48
CA TRP A 60 23.30 1.53 9.31
C TRP A 60 24.66 1.49 8.62
N ASN A 61 24.79 2.16 7.48
CA ASN A 61 26.01 2.16 6.68
C ASN A 61 27.23 2.73 7.42
N LYS A 62 26.98 3.71 8.31
CA LYS A 62 28.02 4.28 9.17
C LYS A 62 28.47 3.29 10.24
N GLU A 63 27.53 2.60 10.87
CA GLU A 63 27.79 1.62 11.94
C GLU A 63 28.35 0.30 11.39
N ASN A 64 28.02 -0.05 10.14
CA ASN A 64 28.34 -1.33 9.52
C ASN A 64 29.17 -1.15 8.23
N PRO A 65 30.46 -0.71 8.32
CA PRO A 65 31.26 -0.37 7.13
C PRO A 65 31.52 -1.56 6.19
N LYS A 66 31.35 -2.79 6.67
CA LYS A 66 31.51 -4.01 5.87
C LYS A 66 30.22 -4.46 5.17
N ILE A 67 29.05 -4.00 5.60
CA ILE A 67 27.75 -4.35 5.04
C ILE A 67 27.03 -3.06 4.72
N GLN A 68 27.01 -2.69 3.45
CA GLN A 68 26.43 -1.44 2.99
C GLN A 68 25.10 -1.70 2.29
N VAL A 69 24.12 -0.84 2.50
CA VAL A 69 22.81 -0.90 1.85
C VAL A 69 22.67 0.26 0.86
N LYS A 70 22.18 -0.02 -0.34
CA LYS A 70 21.83 0.97 -1.36
C LYS A 70 20.34 0.87 -1.70
N SER A 71 19.61 1.97 -1.55
CA SER A 71 18.22 2.08 -1.98
C SER A 71 18.12 2.22 -3.50
N GLN A 72 17.19 1.47 -4.08
CA GLN A 72 16.74 1.58 -5.46
C GLN A 72 15.23 1.87 -5.44
N VAL A 73 14.83 2.91 -6.14
CA VAL A 73 13.44 3.35 -6.14
C VAL A 73 12.78 3.03 -7.48
N VAL A 74 11.56 2.51 -7.42
CA VAL A 74 10.69 2.27 -8.57
C VAL A 74 9.31 2.80 -8.21
N LYS A 75 8.60 3.38 -9.19
CA LYS A 75 7.21 3.80 -8.96
C LYS A 75 6.36 2.62 -8.51
N PHE A 76 5.41 2.87 -7.62
CA PHE A 76 4.56 1.83 -7.06
C PHE A 76 3.89 0.97 -8.14
N ASP A 77 3.34 1.60 -9.17
CA ASP A 77 2.61 0.92 -10.25
C ASP A 77 3.50 -0.03 -11.08
N ASP A 78 4.82 0.22 -11.12
CA ASP A 78 5.80 -0.60 -11.85
C ASP A 78 6.50 -1.63 -10.94
N LEU A 79 6.30 -1.55 -9.62
CA LEU A 79 7.14 -2.24 -8.64
C LEU A 79 7.01 -3.76 -8.71
N LEU A 80 5.78 -4.30 -8.75
CA LEU A 80 5.52 -5.74 -8.84
C LEU A 80 6.13 -6.34 -10.13
N THR A 81 5.89 -5.67 -11.26
CA THR A 81 6.44 -6.09 -12.55
C THR A 81 7.97 -6.04 -12.53
N THR A 82 8.55 -4.98 -11.98
CA THR A 82 10.00 -4.84 -11.85
C THR A 82 10.61 -5.95 -10.98
N MET A 83 10.01 -6.27 -9.84
CA MET A 83 10.46 -7.36 -8.97
C MET A 83 10.47 -8.70 -9.70
N THR A 84 9.37 -9.05 -10.37
CA THR A 84 9.20 -10.34 -11.04
C THR A 84 10.09 -10.49 -12.27
N VAL A 85 10.22 -9.44 -13.09
CA VAL A 85 11.09 -9.43 -14.28
C VAL A 85 12.56 -9.50 -13.88
N ARG A 86 13.00 -8.71 -12.89
CA ARG A 86 14.39 -8.75 -12.41
C ARG A 86 14.72 -10.10 -11.79
N GLN A 87 13.79 -10.72 -11.05
CA GLN A 87 13.96 -12.05 -10.46
C GLN A 87 14.17 -13.10 -11.53
N THR A 88 13.36 -13.10 -12.59
CA THR A 88 13.49 -14.03 -13.72
C THR A 88 14.83 -13.85 -14.43
N GLY A 89 15.29 -12.61 -14.58
CA GLY A 89 16.58 -12.26 -15.20
C GLY A 89 17.81 -12.45 -14.29
N GLY A 90 17.66 -12.98 -13.06
CA GLY A 90 18.76 -13.18 -12.13
C GLY A 90 19.37 -11.89 -11.57
N ARG A 91 18.64 -10.77 -11.63
CA ARG A 91 19.05 -9.43 -11.17
C ARG A 91 18.12 -8.87 -10.09
N GLY A 92 17.48 -9.75 -9.32
CA GLY A 92 16.64 -9.35 -8.19
C GLY A 92 17.45 -8.56 -7.16
N ALA A 93 16.81 -7.60 -6.49
CA ALA A 93 17.40 -6.90 -5.35
C ALA A 93 17.51 -7.86 -4.16
N ASP A 94 18.43 -7.60 -3.21
CA ASP A 94 18.60 -8.44 -2.02
C ASP A 94 17.43 -8.28 -1.04
N ILE A 95 16.91 -7.07 -0.93
CA ILE A 95 15.77 -6.71 -0.08
C ILE A 95 14.70 -6.06 -0.96
N VAL A 96 13.45 -6.42 -0.72
CA VAL A 96 12.30 -5.84 -1.41
C VAL A 96 11.31 -5.25 -0.40
N SER A 97 10.82 -4.04 -0.65
CA SER A 97 9.65 -3.47 -0.01
C SER A 97 8.44 -3.74 -0.89
N ALA A 98 7.45 -4.48 -0.39
CA ALA A 98 6.37 -4.97 -1.21
C ALA A 98 5.00 -4.83 -0.52
N TYR A 99 3.98 -4.69 -1.33
CA TYR A 99 2.58 -4.66 -0.89
C TYR A 99 2.13 -6.07 -0.51
N GLY A 100 1.47 -6.21 0.64
CA GLY A 100 1.04 -7.51 1.18
C GLY A 100 0.16 -8.30 0.23
N LEU A 101 -0.76 -7.65 -0.48
CA LEU A 101 -1.63 -8.27 -1.50
C LEU A 101 -0.85 -9.05 -2.57
N TRP A 102 0.37 -8.64 -2.89
CA TRP A 102 1.20 -9.32 -3.90
C TRP A 102 1.86 -10.60 -3.38
N GLY A 103 1.68 -10.93 -2.10
CA GLY A 103 2.35 -12.03 -1.42
C GLY A 103 2.29 -13.35 -2.20
N GLY A 104 1.10 -13.76 -2.65
CA GLY A 104 0.92 -14.97 -3.45
C GLY A 104 1.70 -14.97 -4.76
N GLN A 105 1.72 -13.83 -5.47
CA GLN A 105 2.46 -13.68 -6.73
C GLN A 105 3.97 -13.67 -6.50
N LEU A 106 4.45 -12.98 -5.44
CA LEU A 106 5.88 -12.91 -5.11
C LEU A 106 6.43 -14.27 -4.65
N MET A 107 5.63 -15.05 -3.91
CA MET A 107 5.98 -16.44 -3.54
C MET A 107 6.07 -17.33 -4.79
N LYS A 108 5.06 -17.29 -5.66
CA LYS A 108 5.04 -18.05 -6.92
C LYS A 108 6.22 -17.71 -7.83
N ALA A 109 6.64 -16.45 -7.86
CA ALA A 109 7.78 -15.96 -8.62
C ALA A 109 9.14 -16.19 -7.93
N ASN A 110 9.15 -16.79 -6.72
CA ASN A 110 10.34 -16.95 -5.89
C ASN A 110 11.09 -15.63 -5.65
N VAL A 111 10.35 -14.53 -5.47
CA VAL A 111 10.95 -13.22 -5.17
C VAL A 111 11.33 -13.13 -3.70
N VAL A 112 10.48 -13.64 -2.80
CA VAL A 112 10.69 -13.53 -1.35
C VAL A 112 11.05 -14.88 -0.73
N ALA A 113 12.02 -14.86 0.20
CA ALA A 113 12.41 -15.99 1.00
C ALA A 113 11.49 -16.16 2.22
N LYS A 114 11.39 -17.38 2.73
CA LYS A 114 10.81 -17.62 4.06
C LYS A 114 11.63 -16.84 5.11
N VAL A 115 10.94 -16.19 6.04
CA VAL A 115 11.58 -15.54 7.19
C VAL A 115 12.23 -16.63 8.07
N PRO A 116 13.48 -16.46 8.53
CA PRO A 116 14.10 -17.37 9.50
C PRO A 116 13.24 -17.57 10.75
N ASP A 117 13.22 -18.78 11.30
CA ASP A 117 12.25 -19.17 12.32
C ASP A 117 12.39 -18.37 13.63
N ASP A 118 13.60 -18.01 14.01
CA ASP A 118 13.90 -17.15 15.16
C ASP A 118 13.36 -15.73 14.95
N ILE A 119 13.60 -15.13 13.78
CA ILE A 119 13.08 -13.80 13.40
C ILE A 119 11.55 -13.86 13.31
N ALA A 120 10.99 -14.90 12.67
CA ALA A 120 9.55 -15.05 12.54
C ALA A 120 8.84 -15.16 13.89
N THR A 121 9.45 -15.86 14.85
CA THR A 121 8.94 -16.00 16.23
C THR A 121 8.86 -14.62 16.89
N LYS A 122 9.91 -13.81 16.75
CA LYS A 122 9.98 -12.47 17.32
C LYS A 122 8.96 -11.53 16.67
N ILE A 123 8.86 -11.53 15.33
CA ILE A 123 7.86 -10.73 14.61
C ILE A 123 6.45 -11.09 15.09
N LYS A 124 6.12 -12.38 15.19
CA LYS A 124 4.79 -12.82 15.65
C LYS A 124 4.47 -12.39 17.08
N ALA A 125 5.46 -12.27 17.95
CA ALA A 125 5.29 -11.83 19.34
C ALA A 125 5.13 -10.30 19.48
N GLU A 126 5.73 -9.52 18.61
CA GLU A 126 5.87 -8.08 18.78
C GLU A 126 4.94 -7.23 17.89
N TYR A 127 4.39 -7.81 16.82
CA TYR A 127 3.58 -7.08 15.84
C TYR A 127 2.08 -7.33 16.01
N SER A 128 1.27 -6.34 15.68
CA SER A 128 -0.18 -6.44 15.82
C SER A 128 -0.77 -7.52 14.89
N PRO A 129 -1.88 -8.18 15.31
CA PRO A 129 -2.54 -9.19 14.46
C PRO A 129 -2.93 -8.66 13.07
N ALA A 130 -3.36 -7.40 12.97
CA ALA A 130 -3.70 -6.78 11.70
C ALA A 130 -2.46 -6.63 10.78
N ALA A 131 -1.33 -6.22 11.34
CA ALA A 131 -0.07 -6.11 10.59
C ALA A 131 0.45 -7.49 10.14
N LEU A 132 0.37 -8.50 11.02
CA LEU A 132 0.75 -9.87 10.68
C LEU A 132 -0.16 -10.44 9.58
N GLY A 133 -1.47 -10.24 9.69
CA GLY A 133 -2.44 -10.69 8.68
C GLY A 133 -2.15 -10.09 7.30
N ALA A 134 -1.79 -8.81 7.24
CA ALA A 134 -1.48 -8.11 5.99
C ALA A 134 -0.24 -8.65 5.26
N VAL A 135 0.68 -9.34 5.96
CA VAL A 135 1.97 -9.79 5.39
C VAL A 135 2.21 -11.30 5.52
N THR A 136 1.17 -12.06 5.86
CA THR A 136 1.20 -13.52 5.94
C THR A 136 0.33 -14.10 4.83
N THR A 137 0.93 -14.87 3.91
CA THR A 137 0.24 -15.49 2.78
C THR A 137 0.31 -17.00 2.91
N GLY A 138 -0.84 -17.69 2.89
CA GLY A 138 -0.89 -19.14 3.02
C GLY A 138 -0.18 -19.67 4.27
N GLY A 139 -0.27 -18.94 5.39
CA GLY A 139 0.41 -19.27 6.64
C GLY A 139 1.90 -18.90 6.67
N THR A 140 2.47 -18.42 5.58
CA THR A 140 3.90 -18.03 5.49
C THR A 140 4.06 -16.53 5.71
N LEU A 141 4.84 -16.12 6.70
CA LEU A 141 5.27 -14.75 6.92
C LEU A 141 6.29 -14.36 5.85
N LEU A 142 6.09 -13.20 5.20
CA LEU A 142 6.88 -12.76 4.04
C LEU A 142 8.04 -11.81 4.40
N GLY A 143 8.01 -11.20 5.56
CA GLY A 143 9.03 -10.26 6.02
C GLY A 143 8.59 -9.47 7.24
N TYR A 144 9.34 -8.42 7.56
CA TYR A 144 8.94 -7.45 8.59
C TYR A 144 7.78 -6.59 8.08
N PRO A 145 6.62 -6.53 8.76
CA PRO A 145 5.59 -5.55 8.45
C PRO A 145 6.17 -4.14 8.58
N THR A 146 5.98 -3.29 7.58
CA THR A 146 6.50 -1.91 7.59
C THR A 146 5.40 -0.87 7.72
N GLU A 147 4.26 -1.10 7.11
CA GLU A 147 3.15 -0.17 7.14
C GLU A 147 1.86 -0.90 7.45
N LEU A 148 1.03 -0.28 8.27
CA LEU A 148 -0.37 -0.65 8.42
C LEU A 148 -1.22 0.57 8.07
N ASN A 149 -2.06 0.42 7.09
CA ASN A 149 -2.96 1.47 6.61
C ASN A 149 -4.41 1.06 6.84
N THR A 150 -5.23 1.99 7.33
CA THR A 150 -6.68 1.83 7.46
C THR A 150 -7.40 2.91 6.67
N TYR A 151 -8.57 2.61 6.13
CA TYR A 151 -9.41 3.55 5.44
C TYR A 151 -10.34 4.27 6.42
N VAL A 152 -10.52 5.57 6.20
CA VAL A 152 -11.35 6.46 6.99
C VAL A 152 -12.07 7.47 6.10
N LEU A 153 -13.05 8.19 6.64
CA LEU A 153 -13.71 9.28 5.96
C LEU A 153 -12.97 10.60 6.24
N PHE A 154 -12.32 11.14 5.23
CA PHE A 154 -11.81 12.51 5.24
C PHE A 154 -12.91 13.47 4.80
N TYR A 155 -12.98 14.64 5.43
CA TYR A 155 -13.95 15.67 5.04
C TYR A 155 -13.39 17.09 5.21
N ASN A 156 -13.87 18.00 4.38
CA ASN A 156 -13.56 19.41 4.48
C ASN A 156 -14.59 20.10 5.38
N LYS A 157 -14.17 20.51 6.57
CA LYS A 157 -15.03 21.15 7.60
C LYS A 157 -15.74 22.40 7.07
N LYS A 158 -15.04 23.23 6.26
CA LYS A 158 -15.63 24.46 5.71
C LYS A 158 -16.72 24.16 4.68
N ILE A 159 -16.51 23.17 3.83
CA ILE A 159 -17.51 22.78 2.82
C ILE A 159 -18.76 22.20 3.50
N LEU A 160 -18.56 21.31 4.49
CA LEU A 160 -19.67 20.73 5.25
C LEU A 160 -20.45 21.85 6.01
N ALA A 161 -19.74 22.72 6.71
CA ALA A 161 -20.37 23.83 7.45
C ALA A 161 -21.17 24.77 6.53
N ALA A 162 -20.63 25.08 5.33
CA ALA A 162 -21.32 25.89 4.33
C ALA A 162 -22.60 25.22 3.79
N ALA A 163 -22.71 23.89 3.88
CA ALA A 163 -23.91 23.11 3.57
C ALA A 163 -24.83 22.86 4.79
N GLY A 164 -24.54 23.50 5.94
CA GLY A 164 -25.30 23.34 7.18
C GLY A 164 -25.00 22.05 7.94
N ILE A 165 -23.92 21.34 7.60
CA ILE A 165 -23.54 20.08 8.22
C ILE A 165 -22.48 20.36 9.30
N THR A 166 -22.85 20.20 10.57
CA THR A 166 -22.02 20.55 11.73
C THR A 166 -21.25 19.35 12.31
N LYS A 167 -21.58 18.12 11.91
CA LYS A 167 -20.94 16.87 12.34
C LYS A 167 -20.71 15.98 11.13
N PRO A 168 -19.67 15.13 11.13
CA PRO A 168 -19.50 14.14 10.08
C PRO A 168 -20.68 13.15 10.05
N PRO A 169 -21.07 12.63 8.88
CA PRO A 169 -22.15 11.66 8.76
C PRO A 169 -21.84 10.37 9.53
N SER A 170 -22.87 9.80 10.18
CA SER A 170 -22.79 8.62 11.03
C SER A 170 -23.55 7.41 10.47
N THR A 171 -24.24 7.58 9.33
CA THR A 171 -24.91 6.50 8.58
C THR A 171 -24.72 6.71 7.08
N TRP A 172 -24.93 5.66 6.27
CA TRP A 172 -24.92 5.78 4.81
C TRP A 172 -25.95 6.80 4.30
N ALA A 173 -27.12 6.85 4.93
CA ALA A 173 -28.14 7.82 4.54
C ALA A 173 -27.65 9.26 4.76
N GLU A 174 -27.03 9.54 5.90
CA GLU A 174 -26.45 10.85 6.21
C GLU A 174 -25.26 11.16 5.28
N LEU A 175 -24.43 10.13 4.96
CA LEU A 175 -23.28 10.29 4.04
C LEU A 175 -23.75 10.65 2.63
N ALA A 176 -24.78 9.96 2.12
CA ALA A 176 -25.37 10.27 0.82
C ALA A 176 -26.03 11.65 0.79
N ASP A 177 -26.76 12.04 1.84
CA ASP A 177 -27.36 13.35 1.97
C ASP A 177 -26.30 14.48 2.02
N ALA A 178 -25.23 14.29 2.81
CA ALA A 178 -24.10 15.20 2.86
C ALA A 178 -23.42 15.34 1.50
N ALA A 179 -23.20 14.23 0.77
CA ALA A 179 -22.61 14.27 -0.56
C ALA A 179 -23.47 15.06 -1.56
N LYS A 180 -24.80 14.84 -1.54
CA LYS A 180 -25.74 15.58 -2.41
C LYS A 180 -25.83 17.07 -2.06
N LYS A 181 -25.74 17.43 -0.79
CA LYS A 181 -25.80 18.84 -0.32
C LYS A 181 -24.50 19.62 -0.61
N THR A 182 -23.37 18.93 -0.64
CA THR A 182 -22.05 19.59 -0.81
C THR A 182 -21.58 19.65 -2.26
N VAL A 183 -22.17 18.87 -3.18
CA VAL A 183 -21.81 18.91 -4.59
C VAL A 183 -22.13 20.29 -5.15
N LYS A 184 -21.17 20.89 -5.86
CA LYS A 184 -21.37 22.17 -6.59
C LYS A 184 -21.09 21.97 -8.07
N ARG A 185 -21.86 22.66 -8.89
CA ARG A 185 -21.77 22.62 -10.35
C ARG A 185 -21.61 24.02 -10.93
N ASP A 186 -20.95 24.10 -12.06
CA ASP A 186 -20.94 25.31 -12.87
C ASP A 186 -22.25 25.49 -13.68
N ALA A 187 -22.34 26.57 -14.45
CA ALA A 187 -23.49 26.86 -15.30
C ALA A 187 -23.71 25.80 -16.41
N ASN A 188 -22.69 25.03 -16.75
CA ASN A 188 -22.75 23.96 -17.74
C ASN A 188 -23.07 22.58 -17.10
N GLY A 189 -23.25 22.50 -15.77
CA GLY A 189 -23.54 21.30 -15.03
C GLY A 189 -22.31 20.49 -14.66
N ASN A 190 -21.08 20.94 -14.94
CA ASN A 190 -19.85 20.25 -14.55
C ASN A 190 -19.62 20.35 -13.05
N ILE A 191 -19.18 19.27 -12.43
CA ILE A 191 -18.88 19.22 -11.00
C ILE A 191 -17.63 20.08 -10.72
N GLN A 192 -17.80 21.08 -9.88
CA GLN A 192 -16.74 21.95 -9.34
C GLN A 192 -16.31 21.51 -7.93
N VAL A 193 -17.25 20.97 -7.17
CA VAL A 193 -16.99 20.33 -5.88
C VAL A 193 -17.68 18.98 -5.89
N GLU A 194 -16.92 17.92 -5.78
CA GLU A 194 -17.42 16.56 -5.61
C GLU A 194 -17.91 16.35 -4.18
N GLY A 195 -19.08 15.73 -4.01
CA GLY A 195 -19.65 15.49 -2.70
C GLY A 195 -18.94 14.41 -1.92
N LEU A 196 -18.75 13.23 -2.53
CA LEU A 196 -18.00 12.12 -1.96
C LEU A 196 -17.14 11.47 -3.04
N SER A 197 -15.84 11.47 -2.84
CA SER A 197 -14.91 10.78 -3.72
C SER A 197 -14.73 9.33 -3.28
N LEU A 198 -15.05 8.42 -4.20
CA LEU A 198 -14.98 6.96 -4.03
C LEU A 198 -13.90 6.36 -4.93
N ILE A 199 -13.52 7.05 -6.01
CA ILE A 199 -12.57 6.55 -6.97
C ILE A 199 -11.21 7.19 -6.71
N GLN A 200 -10.21 6.33 -6.69
CA GLN A 200 -8.83 6.73 -6.55
C GLN A 200 -8.06 6.38 -7.81
N ASP A 201 -7.09 7.22 -8.10
CA ASP A 201 -6.18 7.02 -9.22
C ASP A 201 -5.32 5.78 -9.03
N GLY A 202 -5.16 5.01 -10.09
CA GLY A 202 -4.25 3.87 -10.17
C GLY A 202 -4.84 2.55 -9.67
N ASP A 203 -4.12 1.55 -10.01
CA ASP A 203 -4.26 0.12 -9.85
C ASP A 203 -5.25 -0.37 -8.77
N ASN A 204 -6.50 -0.61 -9.18
CA ASN A 204 -7.53 -1.24 -8.33
C ASN A 204 -7.90 -0.46 -7.04
N LYS A 205 -7.57 0.82 -6.94
CA LYS A 205 -7.81 1.60 -5.70
C LYS A 205 -9.28 1.94 -5.46
N SER A 206 -10.14 1.91 -6.49
CA SER A 206 -11.61 2.03 -6.33
C SER A 206 -12.21 0.89 -5.48
N VAL A 207 -11.52 -0.24 -5.38
CA VAL A 207 -11.95 -1.39 -4.58
C VAL A 207 -11.86 -1.10 -3.08
N HIS A 208 -10.90 -0.31 -2.63
CA HIS A 208 -10.71 -0.07 -1.20
C HIS A 208 -11.86 0.72 -0.54
N PRO A 209 -12.38 1.81 -1.12
CA PRO A 209 -13.61 2.44 -0.62
C PRO A 209 -14.79 1.47 -0.58
N PHE A 210 -15.02 0.71 -1.66
CA PHE A 210 -16.06 -0.30 -1.71
C PHE A 210 -15.90 -1.36 -0.60
N LEU A 211 -14.70 -1.92 -0.42
CA LEU A 211 -14.45 -2.92 0.64
C LEU A 211 -14.66 -2.35 2.04
N SER A 212 -14.36 -1.06 2.24
CA SER A 212 -14.63 -0.38 3.50
C SER A 212 -16.14 -0.20 3.76
N LEU A 213 -16.91 0.08 2.72
CA LEU A 213 -18.38 0.12 2.78
C LEU A 213 -18.96 -1.28 2.97
N LEU A 214 -18.44 -2.28 2.27
CA LEU A 214 -18.79 -3.69 2.44
C LEU A 214 -18.62 -4.14 3.90
N ASP A 215 -17.44 -3.86 4.49
CA ASP A 215 -17.15 -4.16 5.88
C ASP A 215 -18.13 -3.45 6.84
N SER A 216 -18.47 -2.18 6.56
CA SER A 216 -19.43 -1.41 7.37
C SER A 216 -20.85 -1.99 7.35
N ALA A 217 -21.18 -2.79 6.34
CA ALA A 217 -22.42 -3.55 6.21
C ALA A 217 -22.30 -5.00 6.73
N GLY A 218 -21.14 -5.40 7.27
CA GLY A 218 -20.89 -6.74 7.79
C GLY A 218 -20.53 -7.79 6.73
N GLY A 219 -20.29 -7.36 5.47
CA GLY A 219 -19.87 -8.24 4.39
C GLY A 219 -18.37 -8.55 4.42
N LYS A 220 -17.95 -9.48 3.54
CA LYS A 220 -16.55 -9.90 3.39
C LYS A 220 -16.14 -9.95 1.93
N PHE A 221 -14.85 -9.81 1.68
CA PHE A 221 -14.30 -9.85 0.32
C PHE A 221 -14.15 -11.28 -0.18
N LEU A 222 -13.31 -12.07 0.46
CA LEU A 222 -13.03 -13.46 0.11
C LEU A 222 -13.12 -14.36 1.34
N ALA A 223 -13.54 -15.60 1.13
CA ALA A 223 -13.38 -16.67 2.11
C ALA A 223 -11.91 -17.14 2.19
N PRO A 224 -11.50 -17.89 3.24
CA PRO A 224 -10.14 -18.42 3.37
C PRO A 224 -9.70 -19.31 2.19
N ASP A 225 -10.62 -19.96 1.51
CA ASP A 225 -10.37 -20.78 0.32
C ASP A 225 -10.30 -19.97 -0.98
N GLY A 226 -10.40 -18.64 -0.91
CA GLY A 226 -10.40 -17.73 -2.06
C GLY A 226 -11.76 -17.57 -2.75
N THR A 227 -12.82 -18.20 -2.26
CA THR A 227 -14.17 -18.01 -2.81
C THR A 227 -14.66 -16.58 -2.60
N ALA A 228 -15.23 -15.97 -3.62
CA ALA A 228 -15.81 -14.63 -3.53
C ALA A 228 -16.98 -14.60 -2.54
N GLN A 229 -17.01 -13.58 -1.68
CA GLN A 229 -18.11 -13.31 -0.73
C GLN A 229 -18.73 -11.92 -0.92
N PHE A 230 -18.17 -11.11 -1.80
CA PHE A 230 -18.57 -9.73 -2.01
C PHE A 230 -19.85 -9.53 -2.84
N ASP A 231 -20.45 -10.59 -3.35
CA ASP A 231 -21.72 -10.56 -4.11
C ASP A 231 -22.95 -10.93 -3.27
N ASP A 232 -22.80 -10.95 -1.95
CA ASP A 232 -23.88 -11.15 -0.98
C ASP A 232 -24.76 -9.89 -0.83
N ALA A 233 -25.72 -9.94 0.11
CA ALA A 233 -26.60 -8.81 0.39
C ALA A 233 -25.86 -7.53 0.80
N ALA A 234 -24.76 -7.66 1.56
CA ALA A 234 -23.95 -6.51 2.01
C ALA A 234 -23.20 -5.89 0.83
N GLY A 235 -22.62 -6.71 -0.05
CA GLY A 235 -21.93 -6.24 -1.24
C GLY A 235 -22.85 -5.55 -2.25
N LYS A 236 -24.03 -6.12 -2.48
CA LYS A 236 -25.07 -5.51 -3.33
C LYS A 236 -25.53 -4.17 -2.76
N ALA A 237 -25.74 -4.09 -1.44
CA ALA A 237 -26.08 -2.83 -0.78
C ALA A 237 -24.96 -1.78 -0.90
N ALA A 238 -23.70 -2.18 -0.74
CA ALA A 238 -22.54 -1.29 -0.85
C ALA A 238 -22.40 -0.75 -2.29
N LEU A 239 -22.46 -1.61 -3.32
CA LEU A 239 -22.32 -1.15 -4.70
C LEU A 239 -23.53 -0.33 -5.16
N LYS A 240 -24.73 -0.68 -4.68
CA LYS A 240 -25.92 0.15 -4.92
C LYS A 240 -25.78 1.54 -4.31
N PHE A 241 -25.23 1.66 -3.08
CA PHE A 241 -24.95 2.95 -2.46
C PHE A 241 -24.02 3.81 -3.32
N GLU A 242 -22.95 3.24 -3.85
CA GLU A 242 -22.03 3.92 -4.77
C GLU A 242 -22.72 4.31 -6.09
N ALA A 243 -23.53 3.39 -6.67
CA ALA A 243 -24.29 3.64 -7.88
C ALA A 243 -25.32 4.77 -7.71
N ASP A 244 -26.00 4.84 -6.56
CA ASP A 244 -26.97 5.91 -6.26
C ASP A 244 -26.28 7.27 -6.16
N LEU A 245 -25.05 7.34 -5.63
CA LEU A 245 -24.24 8.56 -5.63
C LEU A 245 -23.80 8.97 -7.03
N ALA A 246 -23.41 8.01 -7.87
CA ALA A 246 -23.04 8.28 -9.26
C ALA A 246 -24.26 8.78 -10.07
N ALA A 247 -25.42 8.14 -9.92
CA ALA A 247 -26.67 8.55 -10.55
C ALA A 247 -27.12 9.96 -10.12
N ALA A 248 -26.92 10.29 -8.84
CA ALA A 248 -27.12 11.63 -8.29
C ALA A 248 -26.05 12.64 -8.72
N LYS A 249 -25.02 12.17 -9.44
CA LYS A 249 -23.82 12.94 -9.80
C LYS A 249 -23.16 13.60 -8.57
N ALA A 250 -23.20 12.98 -7.42
CA ALA A 250 -22.57 13.41 -6.18
C ALA A 250 -21.13 12.87 -6.04
N THR A 251 -20.75 11.90 -6.87
CA THR A 251 -19.38 11.42 -7.11
C THR A 251 -19.00 11.57 -8.59
N ASN A 252 -17.70 11.64 -8.87
CA ASN A 252 -17.17 11.76 -10.23
C ASN A 252 -15.90 10.90 -10.39
N PRO A 253 -15.97 9.81 -11.18
CA PRO A 253 -14.83 8.93 -11.39
C PRO A 253 -13.58 9.59 -12.01
N SER A 254 -13.73 10.76 -12.60
CA SER A 254 -12.61 11.51 -13.20
C SER A 254 -11.91 12.49 -12.24
N ILE A 255 -12.42 12.66 -11.02
CA ILE A 255 -11.82 13.55 -10.02
C ILE A 255 -10.84 12.78 -9.13
N MET A 256 -9.61 13.29 -9.07
CA MET A 256 -8.58 12.76 -8.20
C MET A 256 -8.64 13.43 -6.81
N PRO A 257 -9.10 12.75 -5.76
CA PRO A 257 -9.24 13.36 -4.44
C PRO A 257 -7.93 13.90 -3.90
N THR A 258 -6.82 13.22 -4.12
CA THR A 258 -5.49 13.63 -3.64
C THR A 258 -5.02 14.98 -4.17
N LYS A 259 -5.51 15.40 -5.32
CA LYS A 259 -5.22 16.74 -5.89
C LYS A 259 -6.31 17.76 -5.57
N GLN A 260 -7.57 17.35 -5.74
CA GLN A 260 -8.72 18.28 -5.71
C GLN A 260 -9.17 18.63 -4.29
N PHE A 261 -9.02 17.75 -3.31
CA PHE A 261 -9.43 18.02 -1.93
C PHE A 261 -8.72 19.25 -1.33
N ARG A 262 -7.42 19.38 -1.60
CA ARG A 262 -6.59 20.49 -1.09
C ARG A 262 -7.03 21.86 -1.63
N SER A 263 -7.55 21.90 -2.83
CA SER A 263 -8.08 23.11 -3.47
C SER A 263 -9.56 23.37 -3.15
N GLY A 264 -10.22 22.48 -2.38
CA GLY A 264 -11.64 22.57 -2.06
C GLY A 264 -12.55 22.02 -3.16
N GLY A 265 -12.03 21.23 -4.09
CA GLY A 265 -12.79 20.56 -5.14
C GLY A 265 -13.44 19.24 -4.73
N VAL A 266 -13.25 18.80 -3.49
CA VAL A 266 -13.86 17.58 -2.93
C VAL A 266 -14.29 17.87 -1.50
N ALA A 267 -15.54 17.54 -1.15
CA ALA A 267 -16.09 17.74 0.19
C ALA A 267 -15.72 16.61 1.14
N MET A 268 -15.85 15.36 0.68
CA MET A 268 -15.56 14.16 1.44
C MET A 268 -14.85 13.12 0.57
N ALA A 269 -14.00 12.29 1.19
CA ALA A 269 -13.32 11.18 0.50
C ALA A 269 -13.12 10.00 1.45
N ILE A 270 -13.37 8.79 0.97
CA ILE A 270 -12.92 7.56 1.65
C ILE A 270 -11.48 7.31 1.22
N GLN A 271 -10.53 7.44 2.14
CA GLN A 271 -9.10 7.39 1.85
C GLN A 271 -8.31 6.76 3.01
N ALA A 272 -7.12 6.25 2.71
CA ALA A 272 -6.24 5.65 3.70
C ALA A 272 -5.49 6.69 4.55
N GLY A 273 -5.13 6.31 5.78
CA GLY A 273 -4.53 7.18 6.79
C GLY A 273 -3.22 7.85 6.39
N TRP A 274 -2.42 7.21 5.49
CA TRP A 274 -1.18 7.81 4.98
C TRP A 274 -1.37 9.23 4.39
N TRP A 275 -2.60 9.53 3.96
CA TRP A 275 -2.88 10.83 3.35
C TRP A 275 -2.74 12.01 4.31
N ILE A 276 -2.88 11.78 5.61
CA ILE A 276 -2.76 12.82 6.65
C ILE A 276 -1.40 13.54 6.60
N GLY A 277 -0.30 12.81 6.47
CA GLY A 277 1.02 13.40 6.37
C GLY A 277 1.17 14.31 5.15
N SER A 278 0.64 13.85 4.00
CA SER A 278 0.60 14.65 2.77
C SER A 278 -0.26 15.91 2.91
N LEU A 279 -1.45 15.79 3.55
CA LEU A 279 -2.33 16.94 3.77
C LEU A 279 -1.69 17.97 4.72
N LYS A 280 -1.08 17.53 5.83
CA LYS A 280 -0.34 18.43 6.75
C LYS A 280 0.75 19.21 6.02
N SER A 281 1.61 18.51 5.30
CA SER A 281 2.73 19.11 4.57
C SER A 281 2.29 20.12 3.51
N GLN A 282 1.23 19.81 2.75
CA GLN A 282 0.83 20.58 1.58
C GLN A 282 -0.22 21.66 1.87
N MET A 283 -1.11 21.45 2.85
CA MET A 283 -2.15 22.42 3.20
C MET A 283 -1.69 23.44 4.24
N LYS A 284 -0.66 23.14 5.03
CA LYS A 284 -0.13 24.04 6.07
C LYS A 284 -1.26 24.57 6.98
N ASP A 285 -1.43 25.88 7.07
CA ASP A 285 -2.48 26.51 7.89
C ASP A 285 -3.89 26.06 7.56
N LYS A 286 -4.15 25.71 6.29
CA LYS A 286 -5.44 25.17 5.85
C LYS A 286 -5.72 23.74 6.30
N TYR A 287 -4.73 23.04 6.88
CA TYR A 287 -4.93 21.71 7.43
C TYR A 287 -5.98 21.70 8.56
N SER A 288 -6.18 22.81 9.26
CA SER A 288 -7.25 22.99 10.25
C SER A 288 -8.67 22.74 9.69
N ASP A 289 -8.84 22.86 8.38
CA ASP A 289 -10.10 22.61 7.66
C ASP A 289 -10.35 21.10 7.42
N VAL A 290 -9.35 20.26 7.64
CA VAL A 290 -9.45 18.81 7.47
C VAL A 290 -10.08 18.19 8.71
N GLY A 291 -11.07 17.33 8.50
CA GLY A 291 -11.62 16.44 9.52
C GLY A 291 -11.48 14.99 9.07
N VAL A 292 -11.37 14.10 10.06
CA VAL A 292 -11.34 12.65 9.85
C VAL A 292 -12.37 11.99 10.76
N ALA A 293 -13.10 11.02 10.24
CA ALA A 293 -14.10 10.24 10.98
C ALA A 293 -14.06 8.77 10.53
N ALA A 294 -14.71 7.89 11.29
CA ALA A 294 -14.96 6.53 10.83
C ALA A 294 -15.84 6.55 9.56
N ILE A 295 -15.66 5.58 8.67
CA ILE A 295 -16.59 5.35 7.56
C ILE A 295 -17.85 4.76 8.16
N PRO A 296 -19.01 5.44 8.02
CA PRO A 296 -20.25 4.95 8.60
C PRO A 296 -20.78 3.73 7.86
N GLY A 297 -21.62 2.96 8.53
CA GLY A 297 -22.36 1.87 7.91
C GLY A 297 -23.84 2.22 7.65
N PRO A 298 -24.64 1.22 7.22
CA PRO A 298 -26.05 1.43 6.88
C PRO A 298 -26.91 1.82 8.08
N THR A 299 -26.54 1.42 9.31
CA THR A 299 -27.31 1.68 10.53
C THR A 299 -26.51 2.48 11.55
N PRO A 300 -27.16 3.20 12.49
CA PRO A 300 -26.48 3.92 13.54
C PRO A 300 -25.51 3.02 14.33
N GLY A 301 -24.26 3.46 14.49
CA GLY A 301 -23.20 2.74 15.19
C GLY A 301 -22.46 1.71 14.36
N SER A 302 -22.97 1.29 13.19
CA SER A 302 -22.21 0.47 12.26
C SER A 302 -21.12 1.31 11.57
N LYS A 303 -19.94 0.73 11.41
CA LYS A 303 -18.78 1.35 10.77
C LYS A 303 -17.91 0.28 10.14
N GLY A 304 -17.11 0.64 9.15
CA GLY A 304 -16.20 -0.27 8.51
C GLY A 304 -14.92 0.41 8.04
N SER A 305 -13.96 -0.40 7.71
CA SER A 305 -12.67 0.02 7.17
C SER A 305 -12.02 -1.15 6.45
N LEU A 306 -11.16 -0.86 5.51
CA LEU A 306 -10.20 -1.83 4.99
C LEU A 306 -8.83 -1.57 5.62
N ALA A 307 -8.16 -2.61 6.08
CA ALA A 307 -6.75 -2.57 6.50
C ALA A 307 -5.89 -3.30 5.48
N TYR A 308 -4.79 -2.67 5.09
CA TYR A 308 -3.78 -3.28 4.23
C TYR A 308 -2.38 -2.90 4.70
N GLY A 309 -1.38 -3.66 4.27
CA GLY A 309 -0.01 -3.46 4.76
C GLY A 309 1.05 -3.68 3.70
N PHE A 310 2.25 -3.24 4.06
CA PHE A 310 3.48 -3.49 3.32
C PHE A 310 4.45 -4.27 4.19
N PHE A 311 5.45 -4.86 3.55
CA PHE A 311 6.53 -5.55 4.25
C PHE A 311 7.87 -5.31 3.56
N MET A 312 8.94 -5.49 4.31
CA MET A 312 10.27 -5.66 3.76
C MET A 312 10.71 -7.10 3.97
N GLY A 313 11.04 -7.77 2.88
CA GLY A 313 11.48 -9.17 2.87
C GLY A 313 12.79 -9.35 2.12
N VAL A 314 13.45 -10.47 2.37
CA VAL A 314 14.71 -10.84 1.70
C VAL A 314 14.41 -11.66 0.45
N ASN A 315 15.13 -11.39 -0.61
CA ASN A 315 14.99 -12.10 -1.87
C ASN A 315 15.47 -13.56 -1.73
N GLN A 316 14.67 -14.50 -2.21
CA GLN A 316 14.98 -15.94 -2.22
C GLN A 316 16.32 -16.28 -2.86
N ARG A 317 16.80 -15.47 -3.81
CA ARG A 317 18.06 -15.70 -4.54
C ARG A 317 19.19 -14.78 -4.10
N SER A 318 19.02 -14.01 -3.03
CA SER A 318 20.12 -13.18 -2.51
C SER A 318 21.28 -14.08 -2.06
N LYS A 319 22.48 -13.71 -2.47
CA LYS A 319 23.72 -14.33 -2.00
C LYS A 319 24.16 -13.85 -0.62
N HIS A 320 23.47 -12.85 -0.09
CA HIS A 320 23.77 -12.14 1.14
C HIS A 320 22.54 -12.13 2.08
N ALA A 321 21.76 -13.21 2.07
CA ALA A 321 20.50 -13.29 2.81
C ALA A 321 20.68 -13.03 4.32
N ASP A 322 21.72 -13.58 4.94
CA ASP A 322 21.99 -13.38 6.37
C ASP A 322 22.29 -11.89 6.68
N ASP A 323 23.06 -11.24 5.83
CA ASP A 323 23.38 -9.82 6.02
C ASP A 323 22.16 -8.92 5.75
N ALA A 324 21.30 -9.31 4.79
CA ALA A 324 20.04 -8.64 4.55
C ALA A 324 19.08 -8.76 5.76
N TRP A 325 18.97 -9.94 6.37
CA TRP A 325 18.18 -10.12 7.60
C TRP A 325 18.77 -9.35 8.78
N LYS A 326 20.10 -9.26 8.94
CA LYS A 326 20.73 -8.41 9.96
C LYS A 326 20.32 -6.94 9.81
N PHE A 327 20.35 -6.41 8.57
CA PHE A 327 19.91 -5.04 8.32
C PHE A 327 18.42 -4.86 8.65
N LEU A 328 17.53 -5.75 8.19
CA LEU A 328 16.11 -5.64 8.46
C LEU A 328 15.79 -5.76 9.95
N THR A 329 16.48 -6.63 10.68
CA THR A 329 16.34 -6.75 12.12
C THR A 329 16.78 -5.46 12.81
N TRP A 330 17.97 -4.95 12.48
CA TRP A 330 18.44 -3.68 13.03
C TRP A 330 17.44 -2.54 12.75
N MET A 331 17.01 -2.37 11.51
CA MET A 331 16.07 -1.34 11.10
C MET A 331 14.77 -1.35 11.92
N ASN A 332 14.23 -2.54 12.22
CA ASN A 332 12.96 -2.68 12.90
C ASN A 332 13.07 -2.75 14.45
N GLU A 333 14.29 -2.87 14.99
CA GLU A 333 14.54 -2.96 16.44
C GLU A 333 15.32 -1.78 17.00
N HIS A 334 15.98 -1.01 16.12
CA HIS A 334 16.75 0.16 16.52
C HIS A 334 15.84 1.20 17.19
N LYS A 335 16.18 1.58 18.41
CA LYS A 335 15.36 2.48 19.23
C LYS A 335 15.75 3.94 19.00
N THR A 336 14.73 4.81 19.10
CA THR A 336 14.96 6.26 19.23
C THR A 336 15.85 6.58 20.44
N PRO A 337 16.54 7.73 20.47
CA PRO A 337 17.44 8.07 21.56
C PRO A 337 16.80 8.08 22.95
N ASP A 338 15.49 8.31 23.06
CA ASP A 338 14.73 8.23 24.31
C ASP A 338 14.29 6.80 24.69
N GLY A 339 14.56 5.82 23.82
CA GLY A 339 14.29 4.40 24.03
C GLY A 339 12.82 3.99 23.99
N LYS A 340 11.88 4.91 23.71
CA LYS A 340 10.44 4.64 23.82
C LYS A 340 9.90 3.83 22.65
N VAL A 341 10.25 4.23 21.43
CA VAL A 341 9.77 3.62 20.19
C VAL A 341 10.94 3.18 19.31
N THR A 342 10.67 2.45 18.25
CA THR A 342 11.68 2.17 17.22
C THR A 342 11.82 3.35 16.25
N GLU A 343 13.00 3.52 15.63
CA GLU A 343 13.18 4.52 14.55
C GLU A 343 12.23 4.24 13.37
N THR A 344 11.98 2.97 13.05
CA THR A 344 10.94 2.60 12.07
C THR A 344 9.55 3.01 12.53
N GLY A 345 9.19 2.77 13.80
CA GLY A 345 7.91 3.20 14.36
C GLY A 345 7.74 4.72 14.30
N LYS A 346 8.81 5.46 14.63
CA LYS A 346 8.84 6.93 14.52
C LYS A 346 8.69 7.38 13.07
N TRP A 347 9.47 6.83 12.15
CA TRP A 347 9.41 7.13 10.72
C TRP A 347 7.99 6.98 10.15
N LEU A 348 7.29 5.90 10.52
CA LEU A 348 5.93 5.66 10.06
C LEU A 348 4.91 6.62 10.70
N ALA A 349 4.98 6.83 12.01
CA ALA A 349 4.07 7.72 12.72
C ALA A 349 4.20 9.18 12.26
N ASP A 350 5.41 9.66 11.97
CA ASP A 350 5.66 11.01 11.45
C ASP A 350 4.97 11.25 10.08
N GLN A 351 4.68 10.18 9.34
CA GLN A 351 3.92 10.20 8.08
C GLN A 351 2.41 10.06 8.27
N GLY A 352 1.93 9.83 9.49
CA GLY A 352 0.53 9.54 9.78
C GLY A 352 0.13 8.08 9.51
N LEU A 353 1.13 7.21 9.36
CA LEU A 353 0.94 5.76 9.25
C LEU A 353 0.85 5.13 10.65
N ILE A 354 0.20 3.98 10.74
CA ILE A 354 0.14 3.20 11.97
C ILE A 354 1.41 2.36 12.04
N PRO A 355 2.27 2.52 13.06
CA PRO A 355 3.37 1.61 13.29
C PRO A 355 2.85 0.17 13.46
N PRO A 356 3.42 -0.83 12.77
CA PRO A 356 2.89 -2.19 12.84
C PRO A 356 3.26 -2.92 14.14
N ARG A 357 4.31 -2.45 14.85
CA ARG A 357 4.78 -3.00 16.13
C ARG A 357 3.88 -2.53 17.26
N THR A 358 3.35 -3.47 18.06
CA THR A 358 2.35 -3.19 19.10
C THR A 358 2.82 -2.15 20.12
N ALA A 359 4.06 -2.29 20.61
CA ALA A 359 4.59 -1.34 21.59
C ALA A 359 4.72 0.09 21.04
N ASP A 360 5.10 0.25 19.77
CA ASP A 360 5.18 1.56 19.12
C ASP A 360 3.76 2.15 18.93
N GLN A 361 2.77 1.32 18.52
CA GLN A 361 1.37 1.76 18.43
C GLN A 361 0.85 2.30 19.76
N GLU A 362 1.08 1.57 20.84
CA GLU A 362 0.60 1.94 22.17
C GLU A 362 1.23 3.25 22.65
N GLU A 363 2.53 3.45 22.40
CA GLU A 363 3.20 4.69 22.78
C GLU A 363 2.68 5.89 21.99
N TYR A 364 2.48 5.74 20.68
CA TYR A 364 1.91 6.83 19.85
C TYR A 364 0.46 7.14 20.20
N LYS A 365 -0.36 6.13 20.53
CA LYS A 365 -1.74 6.36 20.98
C LYS A 365 -1.82 7.26 22.22
N LYS A 366 -0.86 7.18 23.15
CA LYS A 366 -0.82 8.01 24.37
C LYS A 366 -0.60 9.49 24.05
N SER A 367 0.05 9.81 22.95
CA SER A 367 0.51 11.16 22.59
C SER A 367 -0.16 11.73 21.34
N LEU A 368 -1.31 11.18 20.90
CA LEU A 368 -2.03 11.69 19.74
C LEU A 368 -2.52 13.12 19.99
N SER A 369 -1.76 14.10 19.54
CA SER A 369 -2.10 15.53 19.62
C SER A 369 -3.03 15.98 18.48
N ASP A 370 -3.03 15.26 17.37
CA ASP A 370 -3.89 15.53 16.21
C ASP A 370 -5.16 14.70 16.30
N PRO A 371 -6.35 15.33 16.50
CA PRO A 371 -7.61 14.60 16.60
C PRO A 371 -7.97 13.79 15.35
N ASN A 372 -7.37 14.13 14.19
CA ASN A 372 -7.57 13.41 12.94
C ASN A 372 -6.86 12.04 12.91
N LEU A 373 -5.90 11.79 13.78
CA LEU A 373 -5.23 10.48 13.87
C LEU A 373 -6.04 9.44 14.65
N ALA A 374 -6.82 9.85 15.63
CA ALA A 374 -7.59 8.92 16.46
C ALA A 374 -8.49 7.99 15.64
N PRO A 375 -9.31 8.47 14.67
CA PRO A 375 -10.14 7.56 13.86
C PRO A 375 -9.34 6.58 13.03
N ILE A 376 -8.10 6.93 12.60
CA ILE A 376 -7.20 6.05 11.83
C ILE A 376 -6.72 4.89 12.70
N TYR A 377 -6.25 5.19 13.92
CA TYR A 377 -5.81 4.16 14.88
C TYR A 377 -6.97 3.30 15.36
N ASP A 378 -8.15 3.90 15.58
CA ASP A 378 -9.35 3.17 16.00
C ASP A 378 -9.80 2.20 14.88
N ALA A 379 -9.71 2.61 13.62
CA ALA A 379 -10.06 1.76 12.49
C ALA A 379 -9.25 0.45 12.46
N ALA A 380 -8.00 0.45 12.89
CA ALA A 380 -7.18 -0.76 12.97
C ALA A 380 -7.74 -1.84 13.92
N THR A 381 -8.66 -1.47 14.83
CA THR A 381 -9.26 -2.41 15.79
C THR A 381 -10.45 -3.19 15.22
N TYR A 382 -11.05 -2.73 14.11
CA TYR A 382 -12.23 -3.35 13.51
C TYR A 382 -12.15 -3.54 11.98
N ALA A 383 -11.16 -2.98 11.32
CA ALA A 383 -11.03 -3.05 9.88
C ALA A 383 -10.95 -4.49 9.37
N MET A 384 -11.62 -4.75 8.26
CA MET A 384 -11.43 -5.96 7.47
C MET A 384 -10.00 -5.96 6.90
N ALA A 385 -9.25 -7.03 7.17
CA ALA A 385 -7.94 -7.21 6.54
C ALA A 385 -8.10 -7.47 5.04
N GLU A 386 -7.29 -6.82 4.22
CA GLU A 386 -7.24 -7.13 2.79
C GLU A 386 -6.64 -8.54 2.61
N PRO A 387 -7.39 -9.48 1.97
CA PRO A 387 -6.88 -10.81 1.72
C PRO A 387 -5.66 -10.77 0.79
N ASN A 388 -4.67 -11.63 1.06
CA ASN A 388 -3.42 -11.71 0.31
C ASN A 388 -3.05 -13.14 -0.13
N GLN A 389 -4.00 -14.08 -0.02
CA GLN A 389 -3.85 -15.43 -0.55
C GLN A 389 -3.70 -15.43 -2.07
N PRO A 390 -3.20 -16.53 -2.67
CA PRO A 390 -3.18 -16.69 -4.11
C PRO A 390 -4.58 -16.42 -4.70
N GLY A 391 -4.64 -15.72 -5.85
CA GLY A 391 -5.90 -15.31 -6.48
C GLY A 391 -6.54 -14.03 -5.94
N ALA A 392 -6.10 -13.50 -4.80
CA ALA A 392 -6.68 -12.27 -4.22
C ALA A 392 -6.48 -11.04 -5.12
N TYR A 393 -5.33 -10.94 -5.79
CA TYR A 393 -5.07 -9.84 -6.72
C TYR A 393 -6.00 -9.89 -7.94
N GLU A 394 -6.20 -11.07 -8.50
CA GLU A 394 -7.11 -11.31 -9.63
C GLU A 394 -8.56 -11.03 -9.24
N ALA A 395 -8.97 -11.45 -8.05
CA ALA A 395 -10.29 -11.16 -7.49
C ALA A 395 -10.51 -9.65 -7.33
N LYS A 396 -9.50 -8.93 -6.82
CA LYS A 396 -9.53 -7.48 -6.70
C LYS A 396 -9.66 -6.79 -8.06
N THR A 397 -8.96 -7.29 -9.08
CA THR A 397 -9.06 -6.76 -10.44
C THR A 397 -10.45 -6.98 -11.04
N ALA A 398 -11.04 -8.16 -10.84
CA ALA A 398 -12.40 -8.45 -11.30
C ALA A 398 -13.42 -7.51 -10.62
N LEU A 399 -13.30 -7.31 -9.32
CA LEU A 399 -14.15 -6.39 -8.55
C LEU A 399 -13.96 -4.92 -8.98
N HIS A 400 -12.72 -4.49 -9.23
CA HIS A 400 -12.44 -3.15 -9.77
C HIS A 400 -13.19 -2.90 -11.08
N ASN A 401 -13.13 -3.86 -12.02
CA ASN A 401 -13.80 -3.75 -13.31
C ASN A 401 -15.33 -3.69 -13.14
N ALA A 402 -15.90 -4.40 -12.17
CA ALA A 402 -17.31 -4.33 -11.85
C ALA A 402 -17.72 -2.96 -11.32
N ILE A 403 -16.98 -2.44 -10.32
CA ILE A 403 -17.21 -1.11 -9.74
C ILE A 403 -17.12 -0.02 -10.82
N MET A 404 -16.06 -0.02 -11.64
CA MET A 404 -15.89 0.96 -12.71
C MET A 404 -16.99 0.86 -13.76
N GLY A 405 -17.41 -0.37 -14.12
CA GLY A 405 -18.55 -0.59 -15.02
C GLY A 405 -19.86 0.00 -14.48
N VAL A 406 -20.07 -0.03 -13.18
CA VAL A 406 -21.25 0.58 -12.54
C VAL A 406 -21.12 2.11 -12.48
N LEU A 407 -19.99 2.62 -11.99
CA LEU A 407 -19.83 4.04 -11.72
C LEU A 407 -19.60 4.89 -12.98
N ALA A 408 -18.90 4.35 -13.98
CA ALA A 408 -18.58 5.08 -15.20
C ALA A 408 -19.56 4.75 -16.34
N ASP A 409 -19.98 3.48 -16.48
CA ASP A 409 -20.78 3.00 -17.62
C ASP A 409 -22.25 2.78 -17.27
N GLY A 410 -22.65 2.91 -15.99
CA GLY A 410 -24.02 2.75 -15.52
C GLY A 410 -24.56 1.31 -15.59
N LYS A 411 -23.67 0.30 -15.50
CA LYS A 411 -24.07 -1.11 -15.47
C LYS A 411 -24.91 -1.42 -14.24
N ASN A 412 -25.74 -2.45 -14.31
CA ASN A 412 -26.51 -2.92 -13.16
C ASN A 412 -25.56 -3.44 -12.07
N PRO A 413 -25.64 -2.96 -10.81
CA PRO A 413 -24.74 -3.33 -9.73
C PRO A 413 -24.75 -4.82 -9.40
N ASP A 414 -25.94 -5.45 -9.34
CA ASP A 414 -26.09 -6.86 -8.98
C ASP A 414 -25.47 -7.77 -10.03
N ASP A 415 -25.70 -7.47 -11.32
CA ASP A 415 -25.13 -8.22 -12.44
C ASP A 415 -23.61 -8.08 -12.49
N ALA A 416 -23.11 -6.86 -12.25
CA ALA A 416 -21.67 -6.58 -12.25
C ALA A 416 -20.95 -7.35 -11.14
N LEU A 417 -21.50 -7.37 -9.92
CA LEU A 417 -20.93 -8.14 -8.80
C LEU A 417 -20.99 -9.65 -9.08
N ALA A 418 -22.12 -10.16 -9.56
CA ALA A 418 -22.26 -11.59 -9.86
C ALA A 418 -21.28 -12.05 -10.96
N GLN A 419 -21.02 -11.21 -11.97
CA GLN A 419 -20.02 -11.50 -13.00
C GLN A 419 -18.60 -11.48 -12.42
N ALA A 420 -18.27 -10.50 -11.58
CA ALA A 420 -16.98 -10.43 -10.92
C ALA A 420 -16.73 -11.64 -10.00
N ALA A 421 -17.74 -12.04 -9.21
CA ALA A 421 -17.64 -13.20 -8.33
C ALA A 421 -17.40 -14.50 -9.09
N LYS A 422 -18.08 -14.71 -10.23
CA LYS A 422 -17.86 -15.87 -11.12
C LYS A 422 -16.47 -15.91 -11.74
N ALA A 423 -15.82 -14.75 -11.92
CA ALA A 423 -14.47 -14.68 -12.46
C ALA A 423 -13.40 -15.06 -11.43
N VAL A 424 -13.71 -15.00 -10.13
CA VAL A 424 -12.83 -15.42 -9.03
C VAL A 424 -12.77 -16.95 -9.02
N LYS A 425 -11.55 -17.47 -9.10
CA LYS A 425 -11.31 -18.92 -9.02
C LYS A 425 -10.68 -19.22 -7.66
N PRO A 426 -11.32 -20.06 -6.85
CA PRO A 426 -10.65 -20.62 -5.65
C PRO A 426 -9.36 -21.33 -6.09
N GLN A 427 -8.29 -21.21 -5.27
CA GLN A 427 -6.99 -21.83 -5.58
C GLN A 427 -6.59 -22.82 -4.48
#